data_bbb61bc6e73e343f3f5223459be65fc6
#
_entry.id   bbb61bc6e73e343f3f5223459be65fc6
#
_cell.length_a   1.000
_cell.length_b   1.000
_cell.length_c   1.000
_cell.angle_alpha   90.00
_cell.angle_beta   90.00
_cell.angle_gamma   90.00
#
_symmetry.space_group_name_H-M   'P 1'
#
loop_
_entity.id
_entity.type
_entity.pdbx_description
1 polymer ?
#
loop_
_entity_poly.entity_id
_entity_poly.type
_entity_poly.pdbx_seq_one_letter_code
_entity_poly.pdbx_strand_id
1 'polypeptide(L)'
;LVFIVFFISMLVTNDVALLTFVPLTILICEKANHSACKLIILETLAANLGSSVTPMGNPQNLFLYSFFNFSTAEFFRTTLIIGIPSIVILTIMILFICRNRKNDEKTTFFLQETEQTFVKIDFRFWIYFVCLIFSLLTVFRIVDYRITLFITIVFMLICNKKLFKNVDYGLLLTFAGFFIFIGCLSALPQVSNYLKSVLSSAYSTYLAGIFSSQVISNVPAAILLSGFTANPKELLLGVNVGGLGTLIASLASVISFKLYKNSDSQSCTESFFVKFSVYNLVLLIILGIVVWTLNSY
;
A
#
# COMPACT_ATOMS: atom_id res chain seq x y z
N LEU A 1 12.11 2.37 11.88
CA LEU A 1 11.53 2.84 10.61
C LEU A 1 10.52 1.84 10.04
N VAL A 2 10.86 0.59 9.78
CA VAL A 2 9.98 -0.40 9.13
C VAL A 2 8.60 -0.51 9.79
N PHE A 3 8.51 -0.65 11.11
CA PHE A 3 7.23 -0.69 11.81
C PHE A 3 6.49 0.65 11.81
N ILE A 4 7.23 1.77 11.82
CA ILE A 4 6.61 3.09 11.68
C ILE A 4 5.92 3.18 10.31
N VAL A 5 6.59 2.76 9.24
CA VAL A 5 6.02 2.71 7.89
C VAL A 5 4.80 1.79 7.84
N PHE A 6 4.87 0.61 8.48
CA PHE A 6 3.75 -0.32 8.57
C PHE A 6 2.49 0.34 9.18
N PHE A 7 2.62 0.97 10.35
CA PHE A 7 1.47 1.59 11.03
C PHE A 7 1.02 2.90 10.38
N ILE A 8 1.94 3.70 9.86
CA ILE A 8 1.58 4.94 9.16
C ILE A 8 0.82 4.62 7.86
N SER A 9 1.20 3.58 7.13
CA SER A 9 0.50 3.15 5.91
C SER A 9 -0.93 2.67 6.15
N MET A 10 -1.31 2.35 7.38
CA MET A 10 -2.71 2.08 7.75
C MET A 10 -3.57 3.34 7.81
N LEU A 11 -2.98 4.51 8.09
CA LEU A 11 -3.69 5.77 8.30
C LEU A 11 -3.67 6.67 7.06
N VAL A 12 -2.52 6.67 6.38
CA VAL A 12 -2.33 7.31 5.08
C VAL A 12 -2.12 6.20 4.04
N THR A 13 -2.09 6.52 2.76
CA THR A 13 -1.85 5.48 1.75
C THR A 13 -0.40 4.97 1.79
N ASN A 14 -0.18 3.72 1.37
CA ASN A 14 1.16 3.12 1.22
C ASN A 14 2.10 4.00 0.39
N ASP A 15 1.58 4.62 -0.67
CA ASP A 15 2.34 5.51 -1.56
C ASP A 15 2.86 6.74 -0.81
N VAL A 16 1.99 7.41 -0.02
CA VAL A 16 2.35 8.58 0.80
C VAL A 16 3.35 8.20 1.89
N ALA A 17 3.17 7.04 2.53
CA ALA A 17 4.13 6.56 3.52
C ALA A 17 5.53 6.38 2.89
N LEU A 18 5.61 5.75 1.72
CA LEU A 18 6.91 5.54 1.05
C LEU A 18 7.52 6.83 0.50
N LEU A 19 6.72 7.74 -0.07
CA LEU A 19 7.20 9.05 -0.49
C LEU A 19 7.80 9.87 0.66
N THR A 20 7.36 9.61 1.89
CA THR A 20 7.85 10.29 3.09
C THR A 20 9.08 9.59 3.68
N PHE A 21 9.01 8.28 3.88
CA PHE A 21 10.02 7.56 4.65
C PHE A 21 11.20 7.07 3.82
N VAL A 22 11.03 6.71 2.53
CA VAL A 22 12.15 6.26 1.70
C VAL A 22 13.23 7.33 1.52
N PRO A 23 12.91 8.60 1.19
CA PRO A 23 13.92 9.66 1.15
C PRO A 23 14.61 9.87 2.49
N LEU A 24 13.87 9.82 3.61
CA LEU A 24 14.44 9.91 4.95
C LEU A 24 15.42 8.78 5.24
N THR A 25 15.06 7.55 4.85
CA THR A 25 15.92 6.37 4.99
C THR A 25 17.19 6.48 4.18
N ILE A 26 17.11 7.00 2.94
CA ILE A 26 18.27 7.25 2.10
C ILE A 26 19.22 8.23 2.80
N LEU A 27 18.72 9.38 3.25
CA LEU A 27 19.51 10.40 3.94
C LEU A 27 20.19 9.87 5.22
N ILE A 28 19.47 9.07 6.01
CA ILE A 28 20.02 8.47 7.24
C ILE A 28 21.12 7.47 6.89
N CYS A 29 20.90 6.62 5.89
CA CYS A 29 21.87 5.62 5.48
C CYS A 29 23.12 6.24 4.85
N GLU A 30 22.98 7.30 4.05
CA GLU A 30 24.09 8.05 3.48
C GLU A 30 24.97 8.67 4.58
N LYS A 31 24.36 9.35 5.57
CA LYS A 31 25.10 9.90 6.72
C LYS A 31 25.81 8.83 7.55
N ALA A 32 25.23 7.62 7.61
CA ALA A 32 25.80 6.51 8.35
C ALA A 32 26.78 5.65 7.51
N ASN A 33 27.06 6.02 6.26
CA ASN A 33 27.87 5.23 5.30
C ASN A 33 27.36 3.78 5.12
N HIS A 34 26.05 3.60 5.12
CA HIS A 34 25.41 2.29 4.97
C HIS A 34 24.54 2.21 3.73
N SER A 35 24.44 1.00 3.14
CA SER A 35 23.51 0.76 2.05
C SER A 35 22.05 0.80 2.53
N ALA A 36 21.25 1.68 1.94
CA ALA A 36 19.81 1.80 2.19
C ALA A 36 18.98 0.65 1.57
N CYS A 37 19.54 -0.12 0.63
CA CYS A 37 18.86 -1.10 -0.19
C CYS A 37 17.93 -2.04 0.58
N LYS A 38 18.45 -2.76 1.59
CA LYS A 38 17.67 -3.74 2.35
C LYS A 38 16.56 -3.08 3.18
N LEU A 39 16.85 -1.90 3.74
CA LEU A 39 15.90 -1.18 4.57
C LEU A 39 14.73 -0.66 3.75
N ILE A 40 15.00 -0.11 2.56
CA ILE A 40 13.95 0.35 1.63
C ILE A 40 13.08 -0.81 1.15
N ILE A 41 13.67 -1.98 0.88
CA ILE A 41 12.89 -3.18 0.54
C ILE A 41 11.95 -3.56 1.69
N LEU A 42 12.45 -3.58 2.93
CA LEU A 42 11.62 -3.87 4.11
C LEU A 42 10.53 -2.82 4.34
N GLU A 43 10.83 -1.54 4.13
CA GLU A 43 9.85 -0.45 4.22
C GLU A 43 8.77 -0.59 3.15
N THR A 44 9.13 -1.00 1.93
CA THR A 44 8.16 -1.24 0.86
C THR A 44 7.24 -2.41 1.19
N LEU A 45 7.79 -3.50 1.70
CA LEU A 45 6.99 -4.64 2.19
C LEU A 45 6.09 -4.20 3.34
N ALA A 46 6.61 -3.44 4.30
CA ALA A 46 5.86 -2.93 5.44
C ALA A 46 4.71 -2.01 5.02
N ALA A 47 4.95 -1.12 4.04
CA ALA A 47 3.92 -0.23 3.51
C ALA A 47 2.79 -1.01 2.81
N ASN A 48 3.12 -1.97 1.95
CA ASN A 48 2.13 -2.80 1.27
C ASN A 48 1.32 -3.65 2.26
N LEU A 49 1.98 -4.27 3.23
CA LEU A 49 1.34 -5.14 4.22
C LEU A 49 0.54 -4.35 5.26
N GLY A 50 1.05 -3.23 5.76
CA GLY A 50 0.35 -2.36 6.69
C GLY A 50 -0.90 -1.77 6.06
N SER A 51 -0.78 -1.23 4.86
CA SER A 51 -1.90 -0.63 4.14
C SER A 51 -3.02 -1.63 3.82
N SER A 52 -2.73 -2.92 3.76
CA SER A 52 -3.73 -3.96 3.50
C SER A 52 -4.74 -4.13 4.65
N VAL A 53 -4.43 -3.63 5.86
CA VAL A 53 -5.24 -3.86 7.06
C VAL A 53 -6.45 -2.93 7.14
N THR A 54 -6.37 -1.71 6.60
CA THR A 54 -7.41 -0.69 6.73
C THR A 54 -8.03 -0.32 5.38
N PRO A 55 -9.29 0.19 5.36
CA PRO A 55 -9.90 0.63 4.11
C PRO A 55 -9.17 1.80 3.45
N MET A 56 -8.58 2.71 4.24
CA MET A 56 -7.89 3.90 3.76
C MET A 56 -6.42 3.65 3.40
N GLY A 57 -5.86 2.51 3.75
CA GLY A 57 -4.43 2.22 3.57
C GLY A 57 -4.00 2.12 2.10
N ASN A 58 -4.90 1.70 1.22
CA ASN A 58 -4.65 1.64 -0.21
C ASN A 58 -5.93 1.81 -1.05
N PRO A 59 -5.82 2.23 -2.33
CA PRO A 59 -6.99 2.49 -3.17
C PRO A 59 -7.87 1.26 -3.42
N GLN A 60 -7.30 0.06 -3.57
CA GLN A 60 -8.07 -1.16 -3.81
C GLN A 60 -8.93 -1.54 -2.60
N ASN A 61 -8.44 -1.34 -1.38
CA ASN A 61 -9.22 -1.58 -0.17
C ASN A 61 -10.40 -0.62 -0.07
N LEU A 62 -10.14 0.66 -0.28
CA LEU A 62 -11.19 1.69 -0.25
C LEU A 62 -12.28 1.39 -1.28
N PHE A 63 -11.86 1.01 -2.49
CA PHE A 63 -12.79 0.63 -3.56
C PHE A 63 -13.61 -0.60 -3.17
N LEU A 64 -12.97 -1.71 -2.77
CA LEU A 64 -13.68 -2.96 -2.44
C LEU A 64 -14.57 -2.80 -1.21
N TYR A 65 -14.12 -2.04 -0.20
CA TYR A 65 -14.90 -1.70 0.98
C TYR A 65 -16.22 -1.00 0.61
N SER A 66 -16.14 -0.05 -0.33
CA SER A 66 -17.30 0.69 -0.81
C SER A 66 -18.15 -0.14 -1.77
N PHE A 67 -17.55 -0.81 -2.74
CA PHE A 67 -18.23 -1.54 -3.80
C PHE A 67 -19.07 -2.71 -3.27
N PHE A 68 -18.49 -3.51 -2.37
CA PHE A 68 -19.18 -4.64 -1.76
C PHE A 68 -19.95 -4.30 -0.49
N ASN A 69 -19.98 -3.02 -0.11
CA ASN A 69 -20.65 -2.57 1.11
C ASN A 69 -20.23 -3.33 2.38
N PHE A 70 -18.94 -3.65 2.50
CA PHE A 70 -18.43 -4.27 3.72
C PHE A 70 -18.81 -3.45 4.95
N SER A 71 -19.24 -4.11 6.02
CA SER A 71 -19.26 -3.48 7.33
C SER A 71 -17.82 -3.30 7.84
N THR A 72 -17.57 -2.29 8.67
CA THR A 72 -16.25 -2.05 9.25
C THR A 72 -15.70 -3.28 9.98
N ALA A 73 -16.55 -3.94 10.76
CA ALA A 73 -16.15 -5.15 11.50
C ALA A 73 -15.78 -6.31 10.57
N GLU A 74 -16.57 -6.53 9.52
CA GLU A 74 -16.30 -7.58 8.53
C GLU A 74 -15.02 -7.32 7.77
N PHE A 75 -14.77 -6.08 7.36
CA PHE A 75 -13.54 -5.68 6.67
C PHE A 75 -12.32 -5.97 7.54
N PHE A 76 -12.30 -5.47 8.78
CA PHE A 76 -11.16 -5.71 9.68
C PHE A 76 -10.98 -7.19 10.03
N ARG A 77 -12.06 -7.93 10.25
CA ARG A 77 -11.97 -9.38 10.48
C ARG A 77 -11.30 -10.08 9.31
N THR A 78 -11.61 -9.70 8.08
CA THR A 78 -11.01 -10.27 6.88
C THR A 78 -9.55 -9.84 6.72
N THR A 79 -9.23 -8.57 6.88
CA THR A 79 -7.87 -8.06 6.64
C THR A 79 -6.88 -8.38 7.74
N LEU A 80 -7.33 -8.61 8.99
CA LEU A 80 -6.46 -9.09 10.07
C LEU A 80 -5.86 -10.47 9.79
N ILE A 81 -6.50 -11.28 8.94
CA ILE A 81 -5.94 -12.54 8.43
C ILE A 81 -4.61 -12.30 7.67
N ILE A 82 -4.46 -11.13 7.03
CA ILE A 82 -3.19 -10.70 6.44
C ILE A 82 -2.32 -9.98 7.47
N GLY A 83 -2.90 -9.05 8.23
CA GLY A 83 -2.19 -8.13 9.10
C GLY A 83 -1.37 -8.81 10.19
N ILE A 84 -1.96 -9.77 10.88
CA ILE A 84 -1.29 -10.48 12.00
C ILE A 84 -0.09 -11.29 11.51
N PRO A 85 -0.21 -12.18 10.51
CA PRO A 85 0.95 -12.89 9.97
C PRO A 85 2.00 -11.94 9.40
N SER A 86 1.60 -10.83 8.80
CA SER A 86 2.53 -9.84 8.23
C SER A 86 3.46 -9.24 9.28
N ILE A 87 2.95 -8.87 10.46
CA ILE A 87 3.76 -8.35 11.56
C ILE A 87 4.76 -9.41 12.02
N VAL A 88 4.32 -10.66 12.17
CA VAL A 88 5.19 -11.78 12.59
C VAL A 88 6.31 -12.00 11.57
N ILE A 89 5.97 -12.09 10.29
CA ILE A 89 6.95 -12.34 9.23
C ILE A 89 7.94 -11.18 9.12
N LEU A 90 7.47 -9.92 9.13
CA LEU A 90 8.34 -8.75 9.12
C LEU A 90 9.28 -8.73 10.32
N THR A 91 8.80 -9.10 11.52
CA THR A 91 9.64 -9.20 12.71
C THR A 91 10.75 -10.23 12.53
N ILE A 92 10.41 -11.43 12.01
CA ILE A 92 11.39 -12.49 11.74
C ILE A 92 12.42 -12.01 10.70
N MET A 93 11.99 -11.36 9.63
CA MET A 93 12.87 -10.82 8.59
C MET A 93 13.85 -9.78 9.15
N ILE A 94 13.35 -8.86 9.98
CA ILE A 94 14.19 -7.83 10.62
C ILE A 94 15.21 -8.49 11.54
N LEU A 95 14.80 -9.43 12.39
CA LEU A 95 15.69 -10.14 13.31
C LEU A 95 16.78 -10.93 12.56
N PHE A 96 16.40 -11.58 11.45
CA PHE A 96 17.36 -12.32 10.61
C PHE A 96 18.41 -11.38 9.97
N ILE A 97 17.96 -10.23 9.45
CA ILE A 97 18.86 -9.23 8.86
C ILE A 97 19.77 -8.61 9.91
N CYS A 98 19.25 -8.30 11.11
CA CYS A 98 20.02 -7.75 12.22
C CYS A 98 21.04 -8.76 12.77
N ARG A 99 20.68 -10.06 12.84
CA ARG A 99 21.59 -11.11 13.33
C ARG A 99 22.81 -11.25 12.43
N ASN A 100 22.63 -11.20 11.12
CA ASN A 100 23.74 -11.32 10.17
C ASN A 100 24.68 -10.11 10.17
N ARG A 101 24.28 -8.99 10.79
CA ARG A 101 25.06 -7.74 10.86
C ARG A 101 25.99 -7.67 12.08
N LYS A 102 25.88 -8.58 13.05
CA LYS A 102 26.72 -8.58 14.26
C LYS A 102 28.22 -8.82 14.02
N ASN A 103 28.61 -9.17 12.79
CA ASN A 103 30.01 -9.38 12.41
C ASN A 103 30.68 -8.16 11.74
N ASP A 104 29.93 -7.12 11.43
CA ASP A 104 30.49 -5.90 10.84
C ASP A 104 30.53 -4.80 11.93
N GLU A 105 31.73 -4.41 12.28
CA GLU A 105 32.24 -3.35 13.14
C GLU A 105 31.23 -2.46 13.92
N LYS A 106 31.58 -2.25 15.19
CA LYS A 106 31.01 -1.23 16.11
C LYS A 106 31.01 0.16 15.45
N THR A 107 29.98 0.46 14.70
CA THR A 107 29.75 1.84 14.26
C THR A 107 29.22 2.64 15.45
N THR A 108 30.09 3.40 16.07
CA THR A 108 29.70 4.45 17.01
C THR A 108 28.85 5.46 16.24
N PHE A 109 27.55 5.46 16.52
CA PHE A 109 26.67 6.53 16.08
C PHE A 109 27.13 7.83 16.73
N PHE A 110 27.91 8.61 16.06
CA PHE A 110 28.04 10.03 16.37
C PHE A 110 26.75 10.70 15.88
N LEU A 111 25.77 10.83 16.77
CA LEU A 111 24.72 11.83 16.61
C LEU A 111 25.44 13.18 16.66
N GLN A 112 25.81 13.71 15.50
CA GLN A 112 26.13 15.12 15.40
C GLN A 112 24.87 15.85 15.87
N GLU A 113 24.97 16.62 16.94
CA GLU A 113 23.89 17.46 17.42
C GLU A 113 23.43 18.33 16.25
N THR A 114 22.39 17.88 15.58
CA THR A 114 21.68 18.72 14.61
C THR A 114 20.97 19.78 15.46
N GLU A 115 21.31 21.05 15.29
CA GLU A 115 20.56 22.14 15.90
C GLU A 115 19.08 21.84 15.81
N GLN A 116 18.44 21.71 16.96
CA GLN A 116 17.00 21.45 17.05
C GLN A 116 16.29 22.70 16.52
N THR A 117 16.09 22.77 15.23
CA THR A 117 15.15 23.73 14.64
C THR A 117 13.76 23.30 15.08
N PHE A 118 13.25 23.91 16.14
CA PHE A 118 11.85 23.76 16.53
C PHE A 118 10.98 24.20 15.36
N VAL A 119 10.38 23.21 14.68
CA VAL A 119 9.40 23.49 13.64
C VAL A 119 8.20 24.14 14.32
N LYS A 120 8.02 25.45 14.13
CA LYS A 120 6.81 26.14 14.57
C LYS A 120 5.63 25.50 13.83
N ILE A 121 4.76 24.83 14.58
CA ILE A 121 3.53 24.27 14.03
C ILE A 121 2.66 25.45 13.59
N ASP A 122 2.54 25.63 12.27
CA ASP A 122 1.67 26.66 11.68
C ASP A 122 0.19 26.24 11.90
N PHE A 123 -0.70 27.23 12.03
CA PHE A 123 -2.14 27.02 12.13
C PHE A 123 -2.69 26.17 10.98
N ARG A 124 -2.08 26.22 9.80
CA ARG A 124 -2.41 25.39 8.63
C ARG A 124 -2.30 23.90 8.92
N PHE A 125 -1.36 23.48 9.76
CA PHE A 125 -1.23 22.08 10.17
C PHE A 125 -2.52 21.57 10.83
N TRP A 126 -3.12 22.34 11.71
CA TRP A 126 -4.36 21.97 12.38
C TRP A 126 -5.53 21.86 11.40
N ILE A 127 -5.59 22.72 10.38
CA ILE A 127 -6.63 22.65 9.35
C ILE A 127 -6.49 21.35 8.54
N TYR A 128 -5.26 21.01 8.11
CA TYR A 128 -5.01 19.76 7.39
C TYR A 128 -5.30 18.53 8.26
N PHE A 129 -4.99 18.60 9.55
CA PHE A 129 -5.32 17.55 10.50
C PHE A 129 -6.83 17.36 10.64
N VAL A 130 -7.60 18.44 10.73
CA VAL A 130 -9.07 18.37 10.74
C VAL A 130 -9.61 17.77 9.44
N CYS A 131 -9.09 18.17 8.26
CA CYS A 131 -9.48 17.57 6.99
C CYS A 131 -9.17 16.07 6.95
N LEU A 132 -8.04 15.64 7.50
CA LEU A 132 -7.69 14.21 7.62
C LEU A 132 -8.73 13.47 8.49
N ILE A 133 -9.09 14.02 9.65
CA ILE A 133 -10.11 13.42 10.53
C ILE A 133 -11.47 13.29 9.81
N PHE A 134 -11.91 14.35 9.12
CA PHE A 134 -13.16 14.27 8.33
C PHE A 134 -13.08 13.20 7.24
N SER A 135 -11.94 13.09 6.56
CA SER A 135 -11.73 12.03 5.55
C SER A 135 -11.81 10.63 6.15
N LEU A 136 -11.21 10.41 7.33
CA LEU A 136 -11.31 9.14 8.06
C LEU A 136 -12.76 8.82 8.47
N LEU A 137 -13.48 9.81 9.02
CA LEU A 137 -14.89 9.65 9.40
C LEU A 137 -15.78 9.31 8.18
N THR A 138 -15.44 9.85 7.02
CA THR A 138 -16.16 9.54 5.76
C THR A 138 -15.92 8.11 5.31
N VAL A 139 -14.67 7.62 5.39
CA VAL A 139 -14.36 6.23 5.06
C VAL A 139 -15.16 5.27 5.94
N PHE A 140 -15.31 5.57 7.22
CA PHE A 140 -16.13 4.78 8.14
C PHE A 140 -17.64 5.06 8.03
N ARG A 141 -18.07 5.85 7.03
CA ARG A 141 -19.48 6.19 6.76
C ARG A 141 -20.20 6.91 7.92
N ILE A 142 -19.44 7.58 8.79
CA ILE A 142 -19.98 8.41 9.88
C ILE A 142 -20.43 9.76 9.34
N VAL A 143 -19.68 10.32 8.37
CA VAL A 143 -19.95 11.59 7.71
C VAL A 143 -20.17 11.36 6.22
N ASP A 144 -21.14 12.05 5.62
CA ASP A 144 -21.38 11.99 4.17
C ASP A 144 -20.19 12.56 3.40
N TYR A 145 -19.76 11.86 2.34
CA TYR A 145 -18.62 12.25 1.51
C TYR A 145 -18.78 13.64 0.89
N ARG A 146 -20.02 14.09 0.61
CA ARG A 146 -20.31 15.41 0.03
C ARG A 146 -19.93 16.53 1.00
N ILE A 147 -20.22 16.33 2.29
CA ILE A 147 -19.87 17.29 3.35
C ILE A 147 -18.35 17.39 3.48
N THR A 148 -17.66 16.26 3.56
CA THR A 148 -16.20 16.21 3.66
C THR A 148 -15.55 16.83 2.42
N LEU A 149 -16.03 16.52 1.23
CA LEU A 149 -15.53 17.10 -0.01
C LEU A 149 -15.66 18.63 -0.01
N PHE A 150 -16.86 19.14 0.37
CA PHE A 150 -17.11 20.57 0.46
C PHE A 150 -16.16 21.26 1.46
N ILE A 151 -16.07 20.71 2.69
CA ILE A 151 -15.20 21.24 3.75
C ILE A 151 -13.73 21.25 3.27
N THR A 152 -13.25 20.15 2.69
CA THR A 152 -11.87 20.03 2.22
C THR A 152 -11.56 21.04 1.11
N ILE A 153 -12.46 21.19 0.14
CA ILE A 153 -12.30 22.17 -0.95
C ILE A 153 -12.24 23.59 -0.38
N VAL A 154 -13.17 23.97 0.50
CA VAL A 154 -13.21 25.31 1.11
C VAL A 154 -11.94 25.59 1.90
N PHE A 155 -11.51 24.68 2.76
CA PHE A 155 -10.30 24.86 3.55
C PHE A 155 -9.03 24.94 2.69
N MET A 156 -8.92 24.11 1.66
CA MET A 156 -7.80 24.17 0.73
C MET A 156 -7.76 25.48 -0.08
N LEU A 157 -8.92 25.97 -0.52
CA LEU A 157 -9.01 27.27 -1.22
C LEU A 157 -8.57 28.44 -0.34
N ILE A 158 -8.89 28.39 0.96
CA ILE A 158 -8.54 29.45 1.92
C ILE A 158 -7.04 29.34 2.29
N CYS A 159 -6.56 28.14 2.59
CA CYS A 159 -5.22 27.95 3.14
C CYS A 159 -4.12 27.91 2.08
N ASN A 160 -4.33 27.19 0.98
CA ASN A 160 -3.33 27.04 -0.06
C ASN A 160 -3.89 26.50 -1.39
N LYS A 161 -4.28 27.41 -2.26
CA LYS A 161 -4.77 27.06 -3.62
C LYS A 161 -3.79 26.25 -4.46
N LYS A 162 -2.47 26.32 -4.17
CA LYS A 162 -1.46 25.58 -4.94
C LYS A 162 -1.57 24.07 -4.73
N LEU A 163 -2.17 23.60 -3.64
CA LEU A 163 -2.36 22.17 -3.37
C LEU A 163 -3.23 21.49 -4.44
N PHE A 164 -4.18 22.21 -5.05
CA PHE A 164 -4.96 21.65 -6.17
C PHE A 164 -4.11 21.27 -7.39
N LYS A 165 -2.96 21.92 -7.60
CA LYS A 165 -2.03 21.56 -8.67
C LYS A 165 -1.26 20.27 -8.38
N ASN A 166 -1.17 19.88 -7.11
CA ASN A 166 -0.46 18.68 -6.67
C ASN A 166 -1.38 17.46 -6.58
N VAL A 167 -2.68 17.62 -6.85
CA VAL A 167 -3.61 16.48 -6.93
C VAL A 167 -3.27 15.65 -8.17
N ASP A 168 -3.16 14.35 -7.99
CA ASP A 168 -2.96 13.42 -9.10
C ASP A 168 -4.26 13.17 -9.87
N TYR A 169 -4.60 14.11 -10.75
CA TYR A 169 -5.75 13.99 -11.64
C TYR A 169 -5.60 12.82 -12.62
N GLY A 170 -4.35 12.41 -12.95
CA GLY A 170 -4.08 11.25 -13.78
C GLY A 170 -4.59 9.96 -13.14
N LEU A 171 -4.36 9.80 -11.84
CA LEU A 171 -4.88 8.68 -11.06
C LEU A 171 -6.41 8.65 -11.05
N LEU A 172 -7.06 9.80 -10.85
CA LEU A 172 -8.53 9.90 -10.87
C LEU A 172 -9.11 9.54 -12.24
N LEU A 173 -8.51 10.03 -13.33
CA LEU A 173 -8.92 9.68 -14.69
C LEU A 173 -8.70 8.20 -14.99
N THR A 174 -7.62 7.62 -14.48
CA THR A 174 -7.33 6.19 -14.61
C THR A 174 -8.43 5.35 -13.94
N PHE A 175 -8.86 5.71 -12.73
CA PHE A 175 -9.99 5.05 -12.08
C PHE A 175 -11.29 5.18 -12.87
N ALA A 176 -11.62 6.37 -13.34
CA ALA A 176 -12.79 6.58 -14.20
C ALA A 176 -12.73 5.71 -15.47
N GLY A 177 -11.55 5.63 -16.10
CA GLY A 177 -11.30 4.77 -17.25
C GLY A 177 -11.53 3.29 -16.94
N PHE A 178 -11.07 2.80 -15.79
CA PHE A 178 -11.31 1.42 -15.37
C PHE A 178 -12.79 1.13 -15.15
N PHE A 179 -13.55 2.04 -14.55
CA PHE A 179 -15.00 1.85 -14.40
C PHE A 179 -15.73 1.75 -15.74
N ILE A 180 -15.38 2.62 -16.69
CA ILE A 180 -15.93 2.56 -18.05
C ILE A 180 -15.55 1.23 -18.72
N PHE A 181 -14.28 0.84 -18.64
CA PHE A 181 -13.76 -0.40 -19.22
C PHE A 181 -14.50 -1.64 -18.68
N ILE A 182 -14.71 -1.71 -17.35
CA ILE A 182 -15.46 -2.82 -16.74
C ILE A 182 -16.93 -2.81 -17.16
N GLY A 183 -17.54 -1.62 -17.24
CA GLY A 183 -18.88 -1.48 -17.77
C GLY A 183 -19.01 -2.05 -19.19
N CYS A 184 -18.05 -1.74 -20.07
CA CYS A 184 -17.98 -2.28 -21.42
C CYS A 184 -17.76 -3.81 -21.43
N LEU A 185 -16.84 -4.33 -20.60
CA LEU A 185 -16.60 -5.78 -20.51
C LEU A 185 -17.82 -6.55 -19.99
N SER A 186 -18.51 -5.99 -19.00
CA SER A 186 -19.72 -6.59 -18.43
C SER A 186 -20.87 -6.65 -19.43
N ALA A 187 -20.89 -5.73 -20.39
CA ALA A 187 -21.87 -5.70 -21.48
C ALA A 187 -21.63 -6.79 -22.55
N LEU A 188 -20.46 -7.44 -22.57
CA LEU A 188 -20.13 -8.53 -23.49
C LEU A 188 -20.47 -9.89 -22.83
N PRO A 189 -21.57 -10.58 -23.24
CA PRO A 189 -22.02 -11.79 -22.55
C PRO A 189 -20.98 -12.90 -22.51
N GLN A 190 -20.20 -13.08 -23.58
CA GLN A 190 -19.17 -14.11 -23.67
C GLN A 190 -18.06 -13.88 -22.64
N VAL A 191 -17.54 -12.65 -22.52
CA VAL A 191 -16.49 -12.28 -21.55
C VAL A 191 -17.03 -12.35 -20.13
N SER A 192 -18.22 -11.80 -19.90
CA SER A 192 -18.87 -11.80 -18.58
C SER A 192 -19.10 -13.22 -18.07
N ASN A 193 -19.63 -14.12 -18.91
CA ASN A 193 -19.88 -15.52 -18.53
C ASN A 193 -18.57 -16.26 -18.28
N TYR A 194 -17.55 -16.06 -19.09
CA TYR A 194 -16.24 -16.66 -18.90
C TYR A 194 -15.61 -16.20 -17.56
N LEU A 195 -15.55 -14.90 -17.30
CA LEU A 195 -14.98 -14.38 -16.05
C LEU A 195 -15.78 -14.85 -14.83
N LYS A 196 -17.11 -14.88 -14.89
CA LYS A 196 -17.95 -15.42 -13.81
C LYS A 196 -17.71 -16.91 -13.58
N SER A 197 -17.48 -17.70 -14.64
CA SER A 197 -17.17 -19.13 -14.50
C SER A 197 -15.79 -19.34 -13.84
N VAL A 198 -14.79 -18.55 -14.20
CA VAL A 198 -13.44 -18.58 -13.59
C VAL A 198 -13.49 -18.16 -12.13
N LEU A 199 -14.30 -17.15 -11.79
CA LEU A 199 -14.42 -16.58 -10.44
C LEU A 199 -15.56 -17.19 -9.61
N SER A 200 -16.04 -18.38 -9.99
CA SER A 200 -17.19 -19.04 -9.36
C SER A 200 -16.89 -19.56 -7.93
N SER A 201 -15.65 -19.93 -7.64
CA SER A 201 -15.25 -20.44 -6.32
C SER A 201 -14.41 -19.42 -5.53
N ALA A 202 -14.42 -19.58 -4.21
CA ALA A 202 -13.57 -18.81 -3.31
C ALA A 202 -12.09 -18.94 -3.67
N TYR A 203 -11.62 -20.17 -3.92
CA TYR A 203 -10.23 -20.46 -4.27
C TYR A 203 -9.80 -19.80 -5.57
N SER A 204 -10.61 -19.96 -6.63
CA SER A 204 -10.29 -19.35 -7.92
C SER A 204 -10.30 -17.83 -7.87
N THR A 205 -11.21 -17.22 -7.11
CA THR A 205 -11.24 -15.77 -6.90
C THR A 205 -9.99 -15.26 -6.18
N TYR A 206 -9.57 -15.97 -5.11
CA TYR A 206 -8.35 -15.64 -4.38
C TYR A 206 -7.12 -15.69 -5.29
N LEU A 207 -6.94 -16.80 -6.01
CA LEU A 207 -5.82 -16.96 -6.95
C LEU A 207 -5.87 -15.96 -8.10
N ALA A 208 -7.06 -15.71 -8.68
CA ALA A 208 -7.22 -14.73 -9.73
C ALA A 208 -6.80 -13.32 -9.24
N GLY A 209 -7.15 -12.96 -8.01
CA GLY A 209 -6.68 -11.71 -7.38
C GLY A 209 -5.15 -11.63 -7.30
N ILE A 210 -4.50 -12.71 -6.85
CA ILE A 210 -3.03 -12.76 -6.77
C ILE A 210 -2.40 -12.64 -8.17
N PHE A 211 -2.79 -13.50 -9.11
CA PHE A 211 -2.15 -13.57 -10.43
C PHE A 211 -2.42 -12.34 -11.28
N SER A 212 -3.66 -11.82 -11.29
CA SER A 212 -3.99 -10.60 -12.02
C SER A 212 -3.18 -9.41 -11.51
N SER A 213 -2.96 -9.32 -10.20
CA SER A 213 -2.13 -8.26 -9.60
C SER A 213 -0.70 -8.26 -10.14
N GLN A 214 -0.13 -9.43 -10.47
CA GLN A 214 1.22 -9.52 -11.01
C GLN A 214 1.35 -8.93 -12.42
N VAL A 215 0.25 -8.86 -13.16
CA VAL A 215 0.23 -8.43 -14.58
C VAL A 215 -0.25 -6.99 -14.72
N ILE A 216 -1.38 -6.65 -14.07
CA ILE A 216 -2.06 -5.35 -14.25
C ILE A 216 -2.02 -4.47 -13.01
N SER A 217 -1.30 -4.87 -11.93
CA SER A 217 -1.29 -4.25 -10.61
C SER A 217 -2.56 -4.53 -9.79
N ASN A 218 -2.43 -4.49 -8.46
CA ASN A 218 -3.48 -4.87 -7.51
C ASN A 218 -4.74 -3.99 -7.59
N VAL A 219 -4.59 -2.69 -7.85
CA VAL A 219 -5.74 -1.77 -7.94
C VAL A 219 -6.60 -2.06 -9.18
N PRO A 220 -6.05 -2.10 -10.41
CA PRO A 220 -6.82 -2.52 -11.59
C PRO A 220 -7.39 -3.94 -11.47
N ALA A 221 -6.64 -4.87 -10.87
CA ALA A 221 -7.12 -6.23 -10.65
C ALA A 221 -8.35 -6.26 -9.73
N ALA A 222 -8.31 -5.51 -8.61
CA ALA A 222 -9.44 -5.39 -7.71
C ALA A 222 -10.69 -4.85 -8.42
N ILE A 223 -10.53 -3.78 -9.19
CA ILE A 223 -11.64 -3.15 -9.91
C ILE A 223 -12.17 -4.11 -10.98
N LEU A 224 -11.29 -4.71 -11.79
CA LEU A 224 -11.70 -5.62 -12.87
C LEU A 224 -12.47 -6.84 -12.34
N LEU A 225 -11.93 -7.52 -11.34
CA LEU A 225 -12.49 -8.77 -10.86
C LEU A 225 -13.75 -8.58 -10.02
N SER A 226 -13.93 -7.42 -9.37
CA SER A 226 -15.07 -7.13 -8.50
C SER A 226 -16.41 -7.23 -9.21
N GLY A 227 -16.48 -6.88 -10.51
CA GLY A 227 -17.71 -6.93 -11.30
C GLY A 227 -18.17 -8.36 -11.67
N PHE A 228 -17.33 -9.38 -11.43
CA PHE A 228 -17.58 -10.73 -11.91
C PHE A 228 -17.56 -11.82 -10.82
N THR A 229 -17.24 -11.48 -9.58
CA THR A 229 -17.19 -12.44 -8.47
C THR A 229 -18.29 -12.23 -7.45
N ALA A 230 -18.74 -13.33 -6.84
CA ALA A 230 -19.61 -13.35 -5.67
C ALA A 230 -18.82 -13.60 -4.36
N ASN A 231 -17.47 -13.63 -4.41
CA ASN A 231 -16.59 -13.93 -3.29
C ASN A 231 -15.76 -12.69 -2.89
N PRO A 232 -16.37 -11.67 -2.25
CA PRO A 232 -15.72 -10.39 -1.98
C PRO A 232 -14.54 -10.49 -1.02
N LYS A 233 -14.59 -11.38 -0.02
CA LYS A 233 -13.53 -11.58 0.98
C LYS A 233 -12.28 -12.15 0.32
N GLU A 234 -12.44 -13.16 -0.49
CA GLU A 234 -11.35 -13.82 -1.19
C GLU A 234 -10.70 -12.90 -2.22
N LEU A 235 -11.50 -12.07 -2.89
CA LEU A 235 -10.96 -11.04 -3.77
C LEU A 235 -10.14 -10.03 -2.97
N LEU A 236 -10.67 -9.52 -1.85
CA LEU A 236 -9.97 -8.58 -0.97
C LEU A 236 -8.63 -9.15 -0.49
N LEU A 237 -8.63 -10.40 -0.01
CA LEU A 237 -7.42 -11.09 0.40
C LEU A 237 -6.44 -11.30 -0.76
N GLY A 238 -6.95 -11.78 -1.90
CA GLY A 238 -6.14 -12.10 -3.07
C GLY A 238 -5.41 -10.90 -3.66
N VAL A 239 -6.07 -9.75 -3.81
CA VAL A 239 -5.42 -8.54 -4.37
C VAL A 239 -4.45 -7.87 -3.40
N ASN A 240 -4.67 -7.99 -2.07
CA ASN A 240 -3.74 -7.47 -1.08
C ASN A 240 -2.47 -8.33 -0.98
N VAL A 241 -2.61 -9.64 -0.93
CA VAL A 241 -1.47 -10.57 -1.04
C VAL A 241 -0.78 -10.40 -2.40
N GLY A 242 -1.57 -10.27 -3.47
CA GLY A 242 -1.10 -10.04 -4.83
C GLY A 242 -0.35 -8.72 -5.04
N GLY A 243 -0.48 -7.74 -4.14
CA GLY A 243 0.35 -6.52 -4.13
C GLY A 243 1.83 -6.76 -3.83
N LEU A 244 2.17 -7.96 -3.36
CA LEU A 244 3.54 -8.48 -3.29
C LEU A 244 3.91 -9.15 -4.62
N GLY A 245 5.17 -9.56 -4.76
CA GLY A 245 5.67 -10.30 -5.93
C GLY A 245 6.41 -9.41 -6.91
N THR A 246 5.85 -9.15 -8.08
CA THR A 246 6.53 -8.33 -9.10
C THR A 246 6.54 -6.84 -8.73
N LEU A 247 7.45 -6.08 -9.33
CA LEU A 247 7.50 -4.62 -9.14
C LEU A 247 6.21 -3.94 -9.62
N ILE A 248 5.56 -4.50 -10.64
CA ILE A 248 4.32 -3.97 -11.23
C ILE A 248 3.10 -4.26 -10.34
N ALA A 249 3.18 -5.27 -9.48
CA ALA A 249 2.05 -5.71 -8.66
C ALA A 249 1.49 -4.60 -7.74
N SER A 250 2.33 -3.64 -7.34
CA SER A 250 1.92 -2.48 -6.54
C SER A 250 2.60 -1.20 -7.01
N LEU A 251 1.83 -0.13 -7.14
CA LEU A 251 2.36 1.21 -7.46
C LEU A 251 3.38 1.66 -6.40
N ALA A 252 3.14 1.37 -5.14
CA ALA A 252 4.06 1.64 -4.03
C ALA A 252 5.45 1.04 -4.26
N SER A 253 5.52 -0.18 -4.82
CA SER A 253 6.78 -0.84 -5.17
C SER A 253 7.54 -0.08 -6.27
N VAL A 254 6.82 0.41 -7.27
CA VAL A 254 7.41 1.23 -8.34
C VAL A 254 7.93 2.56 -7.80
N ILE A 255 7.21 3.20 -6.88
CA ILE A 255 7.62 4.46 -6.23
C ILE A 255 8.92 4.25 -5.46
N SER A 256 9.00 3.24 -4.60
CA SER A 256 10.22 2.92 -3.85
C SER A 256 11.41 2.67 -4.75
N PHE A 257 11.22 1.90 -5.82
CA PHE A 257 12.27 1.63 -6.79
C PHE A 257 12.76 2.90 -7.49
N LYS A 258 11.84 3.78 -7.91
CA LYS A 258 12.19 5.05 -8.54
C LYS A 258 12.95 5.97 -7.58
N LEU A 259 12.51 6.08 -6.33
CA LEU A 259 13.18 6.88 -5.31
C LEU A 259 14.60 6.37 -5.04
N TYR A 260 14.77 5.06 -4.90
CA TYR A 260 16.09 4.45 -4.72
C TYR A 260 17.00 4.65 -5.93
N LYS A 261 16.47 4.49 -7.16
CA LYS A 261 17.23 4.66 -8.40
C LYS A 261 17.72 6.10 -8.59
N ASN A 262 16.94 7.07 -8.15
CA ASN A 262 17.26 8.50 -8.30
C ASN A 262 18.19 9.02 -7.19
N SER A 263 18.55 8.20 -6.18
CA SER A 263 19.57 8.56 -5.20
C SER A 263 20.98 8.32 -5.76
N ASP A 264 21.97 9.04 -5.24
CA ASP A 264 23.39 8.97 -5.72
C ASP A 264 24.05 7.60 -5.49
N SER A 265 23.39 6.68 -4.78
CA SER A 265 23.85 5.31 -4.53
C SER A 265 23.67 4.35 -5.73
N GLN A 266 23.83 4.85 -6.97
CA GLN A 266 23.57 4.13 -8.24
C GLN A 266 24.35 2.80 -8.43
N SER A 267 25.39 2.55 -7.67
CA SER A 267 26.26 1.37 -7.85
C SER A 267 25.58 0.01 -7.59
N CYS A 268 24.32 -0.01 -7.12
CA CYS A 268 23.65 -1.25 -6.73
C CYS A 268 22.20 -1.41 -7.27
N THR A 269 21.81 -0.70 -8.33
CA THR A 269 20.41 -0.73 -8.82
C THR A 269 19.97 -2.14 -9.29
N GLU A 270 20.84 -2.87 -10.01
CA GLU A 270 20.56 -4.25 -10.41
C GLU A 270 20.43 -5.18 -9.20
N SER A 271 21.31 -5.02 -8.22
CA SER A 271 21.26 -5.77 -6.96
C SER A 271 19.98 -5.44 -6.16
N PHE A 272 19.47 -4.21 -6.22
CA PHE A 272 18.19 -3.84 -5.61
C PHE A 272 17.04 -4.59 -6.25
N PHE A 273 16.92 -4.54 -7.59
CA PHE A 273 15.82 -5.19 -8.31
C PHE A 273 15.76 -6.70 -8.04
N VAL A 274 16.91 -7.38 -8.10
CA VAL A 274 16.99 -8.83 -7.82
C VAL A 274 16.58 -9.13 -6.38
N LYS A 275 17.15 -8.41 -5.40
CA LYS A 275 16.81 -8.61 -3.99
C LYS A 275 15.34 -8.30 -3.72
N PHE A 276 14.85 -7.18 -4.26
CA PHE A 276 13.45 -6.80 -4.15
C PHE A 276 12.53 -7.91 -4.65
N SER A 277 12.79 -8.42 -5.87
CA SER A 277 11.98 -9.47 -6.48
C SER A 277 12.01 -10.76 -5.67
N VAL A 278 13.18 -11.18 -5.17
CA VAL A 278 13.32 -12.38 -4.34
C VAL A 278 12.54 -12.23 -3.03
N TYR A 279 12.74 -11.12 -2.29
CA TYR A 279 12.02 -10.92 -1.01
C TYR A 279 10.51 -10.86 -1.21
N ASN A 280 10.04 -10.13 -2.23
CA ASN A 280 8.60 -10.02 -2.52
C ASN A 280 8.00 -11.35 -2.97
N LEU A 281 8.68 -12.11 -3.84
CA LEU A 281 8.19 -13.41 -4.33
C LEU A 281 8.11 -14.45 -3.20
N VAL A 282 9.15 -14.53 -2.38
CA VAL A 282 9.17 -15.44 -1.22
C VAL A 282 8.03 -15.10 -0.26
N LEU A 283 7.85 -13.80 0.01
CA LEU A 283 6.79 -13.33 0.90
C LEU A 283 5.39 -13.57 0.30
N LEU A 284 5.22 -13.35 -1.01
CA LEU A 284 3.98 -13.68 -1.73
C LEU A 284 3.60 -15.15 -1.54
N ILE A 285 4.54 -16.07 -1.71
CA ILE A 285 4.28 -17.50 -1.58
C ILE A 285 3.93 -17.86 -0.13
N ILE A 286 4.75 -17.43 0.83
CA ILE A 286 4.54 -17.74 2.25
C ILE A 286 3.20 -17.16 2.73
N LEU A 287 2.98 -15.87 2.49
CA LEU A 287 1.76 -15.20 2.94
C LEU A 287 0.54 -15.69 2.18
N GLY A 288 0.68 -16.00 0.88
CA GLY A 288 -0.37 -16.58 0.06
C GLY A 288 -0.90 -17.89 0.63
N ILE A 289 -0.02 -18.79 1.05
CA ILE A 289 -0.41 -20.06 1.69
C ILE A 289 -0.99 -19.82 3.08
N VAL A 290 -0.35 -19.00 3.91
CA VAL A 290 -0.81 -18.72 5.29
C VAL A 290 -2.19 -18.07 5.29
N VAL A 291 -2.42 -17.08 4.45
CA VAL A 291 -3.71 -16.36 4.37
C VAL A 291 -4.81 -17.30 3.88
N TRP A 292 -4.52 -18.12 2.87
CA TRP A 292 -5.49 -19.10 2.39
C TRP A 292 -5.87 -20.11 3.48
N THR A 293 -4.90 -20.68 4.16
CA THR A 293 -5.16 -21.64 5.25
C THR A 293 -5.96 -21.02 6.39
N LEU A 294 -5.64 -19.82 6.82
CA LEU A 294 -6.38 -19.12 7.89
C LEU A 294 -7.80 -18.69 7.48
N ASN A 295 -8.04 -18.42 6.19
CA ASN A 295 -9.37 -18.07 5.68
C ASN A 295 -10.27 -19.30 5.52
N SER A 296 -9.69 -20.49 5.37
CA SER A 296 -10.43 -21.74 5.18
C SER A 296 -10.97 -22.35 6.48
N TYR A 297 -10.51 -21.87 7.62
CA TYR A 297 -11.01 -22.18 8.97
C TYR A 297 -11.94 -21.09 9.48
#